data_02ec57f47efa60c25e1b179af6b00945
#
_entry.id   02ec57f47efa60c25e1b179af6b00945
#
_cell.length_a   1.000
_cell.length_b   1.000
_cell.length_c   1.000
_cell.angle_alpha   90.00
_cell.angle_beta   90.00
_cell.angle_gamma   90.00
#
_symmetry.space_group_name_H-M   'P 1'
#
loop_
_entity.id
_entity.type
_entity.pdbx_description
1 polymer ?
#
loop_
_entity_poly.entity_id
_entity_poly.type
_entity_poly.pdbx_seq_one_letter_code
_entity_poly.pdbx_strand_id
1 'polypeptide(L)'
;MKVLFIGGTGNISTSVSRLCVQKGIDLYLLNRGTRNVEIDGAKVINGDINSPGINELLRNHLWDSVVNWIAFTKEDVQRDINLFSGKTKQYIFISSASAYQKPPLSPFITESTPLYNPYWEYSRNKILCEDTLTEAYRSSAFPVVIVRPSHTYDTVIPVPFGGWTEYTVVDRIKKGKKIFIHGDGTSLWVVTHANDFANGFIGLIGHQQAAGNAFHITSDEVLTWNQIYEAIGEAAGAKPDVVHIPSDFRSEERRVG
;
A
#
# COMPACT_ATOMS: atom_id res chain seq x y z
N MET A 1 -20.15 -2.39 -12.95
CA MET A 1 -19.38 -3.24 -12.03
C MET A 1 -19.47 -2.61 -10.65
N LYS A 2 -19.89 -3.40 -9.64
CA LYS A 2 -20.10 -2.96 -8.26
C LYS A 2 -18.91 -3.36 -7.40
N VAL A 3 -18.20 -2.39 -6.85
CA VAL A 3 -16.93 -2.59 -6.14
C VAL A 3 -17.00 -2.02 -4.73
N LEU A 4 -16.52 -2.80 -3.75
CA LEU A 4 -16.38 -2.36 -2.37
C LEU A 4 -14.90 -2.11 -2.05
N PHE A 5 -14.59 -0.92 -1.54
CA PHE A 5 -13.30 -0.66 -0.89
C PHE A 5 -13.49 -0.62 0.63
N ILE A 6 -12.78 -1.47 1.33
CA ILE A 6 -12.65 -1.41 2.79
C ILE A 6 -11.47 -0.47 3.08
N GLY A 7 -11.78 0.75 3.55
CA GLY A 7 -10.90 1.91 3.47
C GLY A 7 -11.19 2.70 2.19
N GLY A 8 -10.16 3.19 1.48
CA GLY A 8 -10.35 3.88 0.19
C GLY A 8 -10.05 5.39 0.23
N THR A 9 -9.69 5.92 1.40
CA THR A 9 -9.33 7.33 1.60
C THR A 9 -7.93 7.51 2.20
N GLY A 10 -7.03 6.53 1.96
CA GLY A 10 -5.62 6.57 2.35
C GLY A 10 -4.72 7.17 1.28
N ASN A 11 -3.42 7.20 1.54
CA ASN A 11 -2.41 7.77 0.63
C ASN A 11 -2.46 7.15 -0.78
N ILE A 12 -2.56 5.84 -0.90
CA ILE A 12 -2.63 5.13 -2.19
C ILE A 12 -4.08 5.06 -2.67
N SER A 13 -4.99 4.68 -1.78
CA SER A 13 -6.36 4.32 -2.14
C SER A 13 -7.20 5.51 -2.61
N THR A 14 -6.88 6.75 -2.21
CA THR A 14 -7.60 7.94 -2.66
C THR A 14 -7.53 8.12 -4.17
N SER A 15 -6.33 7.99 -4.76
CA SER A 15 -6.14 8.09 -6.21
C SER A 15 -6.85 6.96 -6.95
N VAL A 16 -6.81 5.74 -6.43
CA VAL A 16 -7.54 4.60 -7.00
C VAL A 16 -9.04 4.82 -6.92
N SER A 17 -9.57 5.31 -5.78
CA SER A 17 -10.99 5.59 -5.60
C SER A 17 -11.50 6.62 -6.59
N ARG A 18 -10.76 7.72 -6.78
CA ARG A 18 -11.10 8.76 -7.76
C ARG A 18 -11.10 8.21 -9.18
N LEU A 19 -10.08 7.43 -9.54
CA LEU A 19 -9.98 6.83 -10.87
C LEU A 19 -11.11 5.81 -11.11
N CYS A 20 -11.51 5.02 -10.12
CA CYS A 20 -12.66 4.12 -10.21
C CYS A 20 -13.93 4.87 -10.60
N VAL A 21 -14.23 5.97 -9.92
CA VAL A 21 -15.41 6.80 -10.22
C VAL A 21 -15.32 7.40 -11.62
N GLN A 22 -14.16 7.95 -12.00
CA GLN A 22 -13.94 8.50 -13.33
C GLN A 22 -14.14 7.46 -14.45
N LYS A 23 -13.85 6.19 -14.17
CA LYS A 23 -14.08 5.07 -15.11
C LYS A 23 -15.51 4.51 -15.05
N GLY A 24 -16.42 5.11 -14.30
CA GLY A 24 -17.82 4.69 -14.20
C GLY A 24 -18.03 3.41 -13.39
N ILE A 25 -17.09 3.06 -12.52
CA ILE A 25 -17.23 1.95 -11.57
C ILE A 25 -18.19 2.37 -10.45
N ASP A 26 -19.17 1.53 -10.14
CA ASP A 26 -20.09 1.74 -9.02
C ASP A 26 -19.37 1.45 -7.70
N LEU A 27 -18.65 2.47 -7.19
CA LEU A 27 -17.75 2.36 -6.04
C LEU A 27 -18.48 2.60 -4.73
N TYR A 28 -18.28 1.67 -3.80
CA TYR A 28 -18.70 1.77 -2.41
C TYR A 28 -17.47 1.84 -1.50
N LEU A 29 -17.47 2.76 -0.56
CA LEU A 29 -16.42 2.91 0.44
C LEU A 29 -16.95 2.54 1.82
N LEU A 30 -16.45 1.45 2.41
CA LEU A 30 -16.70 1.14 3.81
C LEU A 30 -15.68 1.88 4.67
N ASN A 31 -16.12 2.95 5.31
CA ASN A 31 -15.28 3.84 6.10
C ASN A 31 -15.91 4.16 7.46
N ARG A 32 -15.08 4.42 8.46
CA ARG A 32 -15.50 4.84 9.81
C ARG A 32 -15.86 6.31 9.92
N GLY A 33 -15.72 7.09 8.84
CA GLY A 33 -15.98 8.54 8.85
C GLY A 33 -14.93 9.37 9.60
N THR A 34 -13.76 8.80 9.94
CA THR A 34 -12.73 9.50 10.73
C THR A 34 -11.81 10.41 9.89
N ARG A 35 -11.82 10.27 8.57
CA ARG A 35 -11.03 11.08 7.65
C ARG A 35 -11.94 12.00 6.85
N ASN A 36 -11.54 13.27 6.74
CA ASN A 36 -12.27 14.28 5.99
C ASN A 36 -11.84 14.27 4.51
N VAL A 37 -11.94 13.10 3.85
CA VAL A 37 -11.64 12.93 2.42
C VAL A 37 -12.90 12.44 1.73
N GLU A 38 -13.47 13.29 0.89
CA GLU A 38 -14.62 12.96 0.06
C GLU A 38 -14.16 12.48 -1.33
N ILE A 39 -14.86 11.49 -1.84
CA ILE A 39 -14.71 10.98 -3.21
C ILE A 39 -16.04 11.19 -3.91
N ASP A 40 -16.12 12.25 -4.69
CA ASP A 40 -17.33 12.60 -5.45
C ASP A 40 -17.76 11.42 -6.33
N GLY A 41 -19.03 11.05 -6.26
CA GLY A 41 -19.59 9.93 -7.00
C GLY A 41 -19.41 8.54 -6.37
N ALA A 42 -18.65 8.40 -5.29
CA ALA A 42 -18.61 7.17 -4.52
C ALA A 42 -19.75 7.11 -3.48
N LYS A 43 -20.24 5.90 -3.22
CA LYS A 43 -21.26 5.63 -2.20
C LYS A 43 -20.58 5.25 -0.90
N VAL A 44 -20.90 5.91 0.20
CA VAL A 44 -20.27 5.65 1.50
C VAL A 44 -21.17 4.73 2.34
N ILE A 45 -20.59 3.65 2.84
CA ILE A 45 -21.17 2.80 3.89
C ILE A 45 -20.42 3.13 5.17
N ASN A 46 -21.10 3.79 6.11
CA ASN A 46 -20.52 4.12 7.41
C ASN A 46 -20.47 2.88 8.29
N GLY A 47 -19.28 2.42 8.63
CA GLY A 47 -19.10 1.25 9.46
C GLY A 47 -17.63 0.91 9.71
N ASP A 48 -17.40 0.11 10.74
CA ASP A 48 -16.10 -0.50 10.99
C ASP A 48 -16.15 -1.96 10.59
N ILE A 49 -15.19 -2.38 9.75
CA ILE A 49 -15.07 -3.78 9.30
C ILE A 49 -14.91 -4.75 10.48
N ASN A 50 -14.42 -4.27 11.62
CA ASN A 50 -14.22 -5.04 12.84
C ASN A 50 -15.46 -5.04 13.77
N SER A 51 -16.52 -4.32 13.43
CA SER A 51 -17.71 -4.25 14.29
C SER A 51 -18.51 -5.57 14.24
N PRO A 52 -19.12 -5.99 15.36
CA PRO A 52 -19.96 -7.20 15.40
C PRO A 52 -21.13 -7.14 14.41
N GLY A 53 -21.63 -5.95 14.06
CA GLY A 53 -22.75 -5.72 13.14
C GLY A 53 -22.40 -5.70 11.67
N ILE A 54 -21.11 -5.88 11.29
CA ILE A 54 -20.67 -5.75 9.90
C ILE A 54 -21.35 -6.75 8.95
N ASN A 55 -21.59 -7.97 9.41
CA ASN A 55 -22.29 -8.99 8.64
C ASN A 55 -23.69 -8.55 8.23
N GLU A 56 -24.41 -7.91 9.15
CA GLU A 56 -25.76 -7.40 8.91
C GLU A 56 -25.72 -6.22 7.93
N LEU A 57 -24.78 -5.32 8.12
CA LEU A 57 -24.60 -4.14 7.26
C LEU A 57 -24.32 -4.53 5.80
N LEU A 58 -23.55 -5.61 5.56
CA LEU A 58 -23.17 -6.08 4.23
C LEU A 58 -24.00 -7.26 3.72
N ARG A 59 -25.00 -7.74 4.48
CA ARG A 59 -25.74 -8.97 4.20
C ARG A 59 -26.37 -9.02 2.80
N ASN A 60 -26.96 -7.93 2.36
CA ASN A 60 -27.73 -7.86 1.12
C ASN A 60 -26.89 -7.42 -0.09
N HIS A 61 -25.57 -7.39 0.04
CA HIS A 61 -24.68 -6.96 -1.03
C HIS A 61 -23.93 -8.14 -1.65
N LEU A 62 -23.95 -8.17 -2.98
CA LEU A 62 -23.05 -8.97 -3.80
C LEU A 62 -22.09 -8.02 -4.54
N TRP A 63 -20.82 -8.39 -4.60
CA TRP A 63 -19.77 -7.55 -5.15
C TRP A 63 -19.13 -8.21 -6.37
N ASP A 64 -18.83 -7.42 -7.39
CA ASP A 64 -17.96 -7.87 -8.47
C ASP A 64 -16.49 -7.92 -8.01
N SER A 65 -16.08 -6.96 -7.17
CA SER A 65 -14.76 -6.97 -6.52
C SER A 65 -14.83 -6.31 -5.14
N VAL A 66 -14.07 -6.86 -4.20
CA VAL A 66 -13.81 -6.28 -2.89
C VAL A 66 -12.32 -6.00 -2.76
N VAL A 67 -11.95 -4.80 -2.36
CA VAL A 67 -10.54 -4.41 -2.13
C VAL A 67 -10.36 -4.03 -0.67
N ASN A 68 -9.45 -4.71 0.04
CA ASN A 68 -9.15 -4.33 1.42
C ASN A 68 -7.80 -3.59 1.51
N TRP A 69 -7.88 -2.29 1.83
CA TRP A 69 -6.74 -1.39 2.01
C TRP A 69 -6.17 -1.38 3.43
N ILE A 70 -6.90 -1.99 4.38
CA ILE A 70 -6.62 -1.89 5.82
C ILE A 70 -6.50 -3.23 6.54
N ALA A 71 -6.38 -4.35 5.81
CA ALA A 71 -6.06 -5.63 6.42
C ALA A 71 -4.53 -5.74 6.64
N PHE A 72 -4.12 -5.99 7.88
CA PHE A 72 -2.71 -6.04 8.27
C PHE A 72 -2.31 -7.34 8.96
N THR A 73 -3.26 -8.11 9.47
CA THR A 73 -3.01 -9.34 10.22
C THR A 73 -3.73 -10.54 9.62
N LYS A 74 -3.30 -11.73 10.02
CA LYS A 74 -3.95 -12.98 9.62
C LYS A 74 -5.44 -13.01 10.01
N GLU A 75 -5.76 -12.45 11.16
CA GLU A 75 -7.13 -12.37 11.68
C GLU A 75 -8.02 -11.48 10.79
N ASP A 76 -7.44 -10.39 10.27
CA ASP A 76 -8.16 -9.51 9.34
C ASP A 76 -8.56 -10.26 8.07
N VAL A 77 -7.62 -10.97 7.44
CA VAL A 77 -7.92 -11.70 6.19
C VAL A 77 -8.80 -12.92 6.45
N GLN A 78 -8.69 -13.57 7.59
CA GLN A 78 -9.57 -14.68 7.96
C GLN A 78 -11.01 -14.19 8.15
N ARG A 79 -11.22 -13.05 8.80
CA ARG A 79 -12.51 -12.36 8.89
C ARG A 79 -13.07 -12.10 7.50
N ASP A 80 -12.25 -11.56 6.60
CA ASP A 80 -12.67 -11.19 5.25
C ASP A 80 -13.04 -12.42 4.40
N ILE A 81 -12.29 -13.53 4.51
CA ILE A 81 -12.63 -14.80 3.89
C ILE A 81 -14.04 -15.23 4.33
N ASN A 82 -14.31 -15.22 5.65
CA ASN A 82 -15.60 -15.62 6.20
C ASN A 82 -16.73 -14.68 5.76
N LEU A 83 -16.44 -13.38 5.65
CA LEU A 83 -17.43 -12.35 5.31
C LEU A 83 -17.80 -12.35 3.83
N PHE A 84 -16.82 -12.58 2.94
CA PHE A 84 -16.97 -12.41 1.50
C PHE A 84 -17.03 -13.70 0.69
N SER A 85 -16.82 -14.88 1.29
CA SER A 85 -17.03 -16.17 0.60
C SER A 85 -18.45 -16.28 0.05
N GLY A 86 -18.56 -16.55 -1.26
CA GLY A 86 -19.84 -16.61 -1.97
C GLY A 86 -20.51 -15.24 -2.20
N LYS A 87 -19.93 -14.12 -1.74
CA LYS A 87 -20.49 -12.78 -1.86
C LYS A 87 -19.67 -11.86 -2.77
N THR A 88 -18.49 -12.28 -3.21
CA THR A 88 -17.67 -11.55 -4.17
C THR A 88 -17.14 -12.47 -5.27
N LYS A 89 -16.96 -11.91 -6.47
CA LYS A 89 -16.32 -12.59 -7.60
C LYS A 89 -14.80 -12.41 -7.59
N GLN A 90 -14.29 -11.43 -6.85
CA GLN A 90 -12.88 -11.12 -6.70
C GLN A 90 -12.64 -10.45 -5.36
N TYR A 91 -11.57 -10.84 -4.67
CA TYR A 91 -11.08 -10.18 -3.46
C TYR A 91 -9.64 -9.74 -3.70
N ILE A 92 -9.36 -8.44 -3.59
CA ILE A 92 -8.01 -7.89 -3.77
C ILE A 92 -7.44 -7.52 -2.41
N PHE A 93 -6.35 -8.16 -2.05
CA PHE A 93 -5.59 -7.89 -0.84
C PHE A 93 -4.40 -6.96 -1.15
N ILE A 94 -4.28 -5.87 -0.40
CA ILE A 94 -3.13 -4.99 -0.51
C ILE A 94 -2.05 -5.44 0.47
N SER A 95 -1.06 -6.13 -0.08
CA SER A 95 0.15 -6.56 0.60
C SER A 95 1.21 -5.44 0.61
N SER A 96 2.48 -5.77 0.50
CA SER A 96 3.58 -4.84 0.45
C SER A 96 4.83 -5.46 -0.17
N ALA A 97 5.59 -4.69 -0.94
CA ALA A 97 6.92 -5.10 -1.40
C ALA A 97 7.92 -5.33 -0.25
N SER A 98 7.62 -4.85 0.95
CA SER A 98 8.42 -5.15 2.14
C SER A 98 8.39 -6.64 2.55
N ALA A 99 7.41 -7.41 2.04
CA ALA A 99 7.31 -8.85 2.25
C ALA A 99 8.41 -9.66 1.53
N TYR A 100 8.97 -9.11 0.45
CA TYR A 100 10.05 -9.79 -0.28
C TYR A 100 11.29 -10.01 0.59
N GLN A 101 12.07 -11.00 0.20
CA GLN A 101 13.25 -11.47 0.93
C GLN A 101 14.21 -10.35 1.33
N LYS A 102 14.57 -10.33 2.61
CA LYS A 102 15.57 -9.44 3.20
C LYS A 102 16.63 -10.26 3.98
N PRO A 103 17.93 -10.03 3.75
CA PRO A 103 18.48 -9.14 2.73
C PRO A 103 18.15 -9.62 1.32
N PRO A 104 18.07 -8.71 0.31
CA PRO A 104 17.82 -9.11 -1.07
C PRO A 104 19.02 -9.86 -1.63
N LEU A 105 18.77 -10.94 -2.37
CA LEU A 105 19.82 -11.72 -3.06
C LEU A 105 20.09 -11.21 -4.48
N SER A 106 19.22 -10.36 -4.99
CA SER A 106 19.30 -9.73 -6.31
C SER A 106 18.80 -8.30 -6.24
N PRO A 107 19.36 -7.36 -7.02
CA PRO A 107 18.80 -6.04 -7.18
C PRO A 107 17.45 -6.04 -7.93
N PHE A 108 17.17 -7.10 -8.68
CA PHE A 108 15.92 -7.26 -9.42
C PHE A 108 14.90 -8.01 -8.55
N ILE A 109 13.85 -7.30 -8.15
CA ILE A 109 12.75 -7.85 -7.36
C ILE A 109 11.55 -8.04 -8.29
N THR A 110 11.02 -9.27 -8.33
CA THR A 110 9.86 -9.66 -9.13
C THR A 110 8.85 -10.39 -8.26
N GLU A 111 7.67 -10.69 -8.78
CA GLU A 111 6.64 -11.44 -8.05
C GLU A 111 7.11 -12.84 -7.62
N SER A 112 8.07 -13.43 -8.35
CA SER A 112 8.68 -14.72 -8.01
C SER A 112 9.77 -14.65 -6.93
N THR A 113 10.18 -13.45 -6.52
CA THR A 113 11.12 -13.29 -5.40
C THR A 113 10.52 -13.87 -4.14
N PRO A 114 11.24 -14.74 -3.39
CA PRO A 114 10.73 -15.34 -2.16
C PRO A 114 10.27 -14.29 -1.14
N LEU A 115 9.28 -14.65 -0.34
CA LEU A 115 8.78 -13.83 0.76
C LEU A 115 9.51 -14.22 2.05
N TYR A 116 10.31 -13.30 2.58
CA TYR A 116 11.03 -13.48 3.83
C TYR A 116 11.55 -12.16 4.37
N ASN A 117 10.99 -11.66 5.46
CA ASN A 117 11.50 -10.46 6.12
C ASN A 117 11.45 -10.64 7.65
N PRO A 118 12.55 -11.07 8.27
CA PRO A 118 12.59 -11.30 9.72
C PRO A 118 12.69 -10.02 10.54
N TYR A 119 13.03 -8.88 9.91
CA TYR A 119 13.38 -7.65 10.60
C TYR A 119 12.19 -6.77 10.95
N TRP A 120 11.05 -6.92 10.25
CA TRP A 120 9.91 -6.03 10.42
C TRP A 120 8.62 -6.82 10.62
N GLU A 121 7.96 -6.63 11.75
CA GLU A 121 6.72 -7.31 12.11
C GLU A 121 5.60 -7.08 11.08
N TYR A 122 5.45 -5.86 10.62
CA TYR A 122 4.51 -5.54 9.54
C TYR A 122 4.69 -6.44 8.31
N SER A 123 5.94 -6.66 7.89
CA SER A 123 6.23 -7.51 6.74
C SER A 123 5.91 -8.97 7.01
N ARG A 124 6.24 -9.48 8.21
CA ARG A 124 5.87 -10.84 8.64
C ARG A 124 4.36 -11.04 8.63
N ASN A 125 3.61 -10.06 9.14
CA ASN A 125 2.15 -10.10 9.13
C ASN A 125 1.59 -10.10 7.70
N LYS A 126 2.14 -9.30 6.79
CA LYS A 126 1.73 -9.33 5.37
C LYS A 126 2.01 -10.67 4.72
N ILE A 127 3.14 -11.33 5.02
CA ILE A 127 3.45 -12.69 4.55
C ILE A 127 2.40 -13.67 5.06
N LEU A 128 2.08 -13.65 6.36
CA LEU A 128 1.05 -14.51 6.95
C LEU A 128 -0.35 -14.27 6.33
N CYS A 129 -0.68 -13.04 5.98
CA CYS A 129 -1.90 -12.74 5.23
C CYS A 129 -1.90 -13.39 3.84
N GLU A 130 -0.80 -13.26 3.09
CA GLU A 130 -0.68 -13.85 1.75
C GLU A 130 -0.77 -15.37 1.80
N ASP A 131 -0.10 -16.02 2.76
CA ASP A 131 -0.17 -17.47 2.97
C ASP A 131 -1.59 -17.94 3.26
N THR A 132 -2.29 -17.23 4.17
CA THR A 132 -3.68 -17.54 4.55
C THR A 132 -4.64 -17.41 3.35
N LEU A 133 -4.49 -16.35 2.57
CA LEU A 133 -5.32 -16.11 1.39
C LEU A 133 -5.02 -17.08 0.26
N THR A 134 -3.74 -17.44 0.06
CA THR A 134 -3.32 -18.45 -0.92
C THR A 134 -3.87 -19.83 -0.57
N GLU A 135 -3.87 -20.18 0.71
CA GLU A 135 -4.48 -21.44 1.18
C GLU A 135 -6.01 -21.42 0.97
N ALA A 136 -6.69 -20.31 1.24
CA ALA A 136 -8.12 -20.17 0.98
C ALA A 136 -8.45 -20.28 -0.52
N TYR A 137 -7.60 -19.75 -1.39
CA TYR A 137 -7.75 -19.92 -2.84
C TYR A 137 -7.65 -21.40 -3.25
N ARG A 138 -6.66 -22.13 -2.69
CA ARG A 138 -6.42 -23.55 -3.04
C ARG A 138 -7.49 -24.48 -2.46
N SER A 139 -7.92 -24.25 -1.23
CA SER A 139 -8.83 -25.16 -0.48
C SER A 139 -10.30 -24.88 -0.74
N SER A 140 -10.68 -23.62 -0.97
CA SER A 140 -12.08 -23.19 -1.07
C SER A 140 -12.39 -22.33 -2.30
N ALA A 141 -11.44 -22.17 -3.22
CA ALA A 141 -11.57 -21.33 -4.40
C ALA A 141 -11.94 -19.86 -4.08
N PHE A 142 -11.52 -19.35 -2.91
CA PHE A 142 -11.70 -17.95 -2.57
C PHE A 142 -10.95 -17.05 -3.58
N PRO A 143 -11.61 -16.15 -4.32
CA PRO A 143 -11.07 -15.56 -5.54
C PRO A 143 -10.09 -14.40 -5.25
N VAL A 144 -8.98 -14.69 -4.58
CA VAL A 144 -8.01 -13.69 -4.15
C VAL A 144 -7.08 -13.24 -5.27
N VAL A 145 -6.78 -11.94 -5.28
CA VAL A 145 -5.68 -11.30 -6.00
C VAL A 145 -4.83 -10.58 -4.96
N ILE A 146 -3.52 -10.77 -5.01
CA ILE A 146 -2.57 -10.11 -4.11
C ILE A 146 -1.89 -8.96 -4.86
N VAL A 147 -1.84 -7.77 -4.26
CA VAL A 147 -1.12 -6.63 -4.84
C VAL A 147 -0.06 -6.15 -3.87
N ARG A 148 1.17 -6.03 -4.34
CA ARG A 148 2.34 -5.60 -3.56
C ARG A 148 2.79 -4.22 -4.03
N PRO A 149 2.29 -3.12 -3.44
CA PRO A 149 2.83 -1.79 -3.69
C PRO A 149 4.23 -1.66 -3.09
N SER A 150 5.07 -0.85 -3.72
CA SER A 150 6.34 -0.41 -3.17
C SER A 150 6.18 0.96 -2.46
N HIS A 151 7.22 1.75 -2.34
CA HIS A 151 7.17 3.11 -1.79
C HIS A 151 6.26 4.00 -2.67
N THR A 152 5.04 4.22 -2.21
CA THR A 152 4.05 5.02 -2.93
C THR A 152 3.84 6.34 -2.21
N TYR A 153 3.91 7.43 -2.98
CA TYR A 153 3.75 8.79 -2.48
C TYR A 153 2.59 9.52 -3.18
N ASP A 154 2.05 10.51 -2.50
CA ASP A 154 1.06 11.47 -2.99
C ASP A 154 1.22 12.76 -2.16
N THR A 155 0.31 13.02 -1.23
CA THR A 155 0.39 14.13 -0.26
C THR A 155 1.39 13.85 0.88
N VAL A 156 1.87 12.62 1.01
CA VAL A 156 2.93 12.23 1.93
C VAL A 156 4.15 11.73 1.17
N ILE A 157 5.33 12.12 1.64
CA ILE A 157 6.62 11.74 1.04
C ILE A 157 7.25 10.64 1.89
N PRO A 158 7.42 9.41 1.37
CA PRO A 158 7.94 8.29 2.14
C PRO A 158 9.46 8.36 2.29
N VAL A 159 9.98 9.38 2.95
CA VAL A 159 11.41 9.48 3.26
C VAL A 159 11.75 8.81 4.58
N PRO A 160 12.96 8.24 4.73
CA PRO A 160 13.33 7.49 5.92
C PRO A 160 13.39 8.30 7.21
N PHE A 161 13.70 9.59 7.13
CA PHE A 161 13.83 10.49 8.27
C PHE A 161 12.76 11.59 8.22
N GLY A 162 12.16 11.92 9.36
CA GLY A 162 11.18 13.00 9.47
C GLY A 162 9.71 12.57 9.46
N GLY A 163 9.45 11.24 9.48
CA GLY A 163 8.07 10.70 9.52
C GLY A 163 7.31 10.81 8.19
N TRP A 164 6.36 9.90 7.98
CA TRP A 164 5.61 9.79 6.73
C TRP A 164 4.60 10.93 6.51
N THR A 165 4.13 11.54 7.58
CA THR A 165 3.09 12.58 7.54
C THR A 165 3.61 13.96 7.90
N GLU A 166 4.92 14.09 8.12
CA GLU A 166 5.53 15.33 8.57
C GLU A 166 6.16 16.12 7.43
N TYR A 167 5.98 17.42 7.48
CA TYR A 167 6.61 18.37 6.55
C TYR A 167 8.08 18.67 6.89
N THR A 168 8.64 18.00 7.89
CA THR A 168 9.93 18.31 8.52
C THR A 168 11.08 18.37 7.51
N VAL A 169 11.21 17.42 6.60
CA VAL A 169 12.31 17.38 5.61
C VAL A 169 12.20 18.56 4.65
N VAL A 170 11.02 18.81 4.11
CA VAL A 170 10.77 19.92 3.16
C VAL A 170 10.99 21.26 3.86
N ASP A 171 10.51 21.44 5.09
CA ASP A 171 10.72 22.65 5.88
C ASP A 171 12.21 22.92 6.14
N ARG A 172 12.97 21.87 6.47
CA ARG A 172 14.42 22.00 6.68
C ARG A 172 15.14 22.40 5.40
N ILE A 173 14.80 21.77 4.26
CA ILE A 173 15.38 22.12 2.95
C ILE A 173 15.09 23.60 2.64
N LYS A 174 13.84 24.04 2.75
CA LYS A 174 13.45 25.44 2.51
C LYS A 174 14.16 26.45 3.42
N LYS A 175 14.53 26.04 4.62
CA LYS A 175 15.27 26.86 5.60
C LYS A 175 16.77 26.73 5.50
N GLY A 176 17.30 26.02 4.50
CA GLY A 176 18.75 25.77 4.34
C GLY A 176 19.36 24.98 5.52
N LYS A 177 18.55 24.17 6.21
CA LYS A 177 19.01 23.35 7.33
C LYS A 177 19.42 21.97 6.84
N LYS A 178 20.43 21.39 7.49
CA LYS A 178 20.92 20.04 7.16
C LYS A 178 19.82 19.00 7.29
N ILE A 179 19.76 18.09 6.31
CA ILE A 179 18.97 16.88 6.31
C ILE A 179 19.88 15.66 6.28
N PHE A 180 19.35 14.50 6.70
CA PHE A 180 20.12 13.26 6.77
C PHE A 180 19.71 12.30 5.67
N ILE A 181 20.73 11.67 5.04
CA ILE A 181 20.54 10.51 4.15
C ILE A 181 21.37 9.35 4.74
N HIS A 182 20.77 8.17 4.76
CA HIS A 182 21.42 6.96 5.27
C HIS A 182 22.46 6.43 4.27
N GLY A 183 23.53 5.84 4.76
CA GLY A 183 24.66 5.37 3.96
C GLY A 183 25.32 6.54 3.23
N ASP A 184 25.80 6.28 2.03
CA ASP A 184 26.32 7.27 1.09
C ASP A 184 25.24 7.85 0.15
N GLY A 185 23.99 7.42 0.32
CA GLY A 185 22.86 7.84 -0.50
C GLY A 185 22.84 7.23 -1.91
N THR A 186 23.72 6.26 -2.23
CA THR A 186 23.82 5.64 -3.56
C THR A 186 22.93 4.40 -3.71
N SER A 187 22.32 3.90 -2.63
CA SER A 187 21.40 2.78 -2.69
C SER A 187 20.22 3.08 -3.60
N LEU A 188 19.92 2.14 -4.49
CA LEU A 188 18.84 2.27 -5.46
C LEU A 188 17.48 2.07 -4.79
N TRP A 189 16.52 2.85 -5.23
CA TRP A 189 15.14 2.78 -4.77
C TRP A 189 14.13 3.11 -5.86
N VAL A 190 12.91 2.62 -5.71
CA VAL A 190 11.79 2.94 -6.58
C VAL A 190 10.73 3.65 -5.76
N VAL A 191 10.28 4.82 -6.21
CA VAL A 191 9.14 5.54 -5.66
C VAL A 191 8.07 5.66 -6.73
N THR A 192 6.81 5.42 -6.34
CA THR A 192 5.67 5.36 -7.27
C THR A 192 4.66 6.41 -6.87
N HIS A 193 4.28 7.30 -7.77
CA HIS A 193 3.19 8.22 -7.49
C HIS A 193 1.86 7.46 -7.40
N ALA A 194 0.96 7.88 -6.49
CA ALA A 194 -0.30 7.18 -6.26
C ALA A 194 -1.21 7.12 -7.49
N ASN A 195 -1.12 8.10 -8.40
CA ASN A 195 -1.86 8.07 -9.67
C ASN A 195 -1.30 7.01 -10.64
N ASP A 196 0.02 6.80 -10.67
CA ASP A 196 0.64 5.77 -11.51
C ASP A 196 0.32 4.39 -10.98
N PHE A 197 0.36 4.22 -9.65
CA PHE A 197 -0.15 3.02 -9.02
C PHE A 197 -1.63 2.78 -9.38
N ALA A 198 -2.47 3.81 -9.34
CA ALA A 198 -3.90 3.69 -9.67
C ALA A 198 -4.12 3.26 -11.11
N ASN A 199 -3.32 3.77 -12.07
CA ASN A 199 -3.40 3.37 -13.48
C ASN A 199 -3.09 1.88 -13.69
N GLY A 200 -2.09 1.34 -12.99
CA GLY A 200 -1.81 -0.10 -13.02
C GLY A 200 -2.89 -0.92 -12.31
N PHE A 201 -3.33 -0.44 -11.16
CA PHE A 201 -4.26 -1.15 -10.30
C PHE A 201 -5.66 -1.29 -10.90
N ILE A 202 -6.15 -0.28 -11.61
CA ILE A 202 -7.50 -0.26 -12.18
C ILE A 202 -7.73 -1.43 -13.15
N GLY A 203 -6.68 -1.88 -13.84
CA GLY A 203 -6.73 -3.03 -14.75
C GLY A 203 -6.94 -4.38 -14.06
N LEU A 204 -6.67 -4.46 -12.75
CA LEU A 204 -6.89 -5.68 -11.97
C LEU A 204 -8.33 -5.80 -11.45
N ILE A 205 -9.04 -4.67 -11.26
CA ILE A 205 -10.40 -4.68 -10.72
C ILE A 205 -11.35 -5.37 -11.69
N GLY A 206 -11.97 -6.46 -11.22
CA GLY A 206 -12.88 -7.28 -12.02
C GLY A 206 -12.18 -8.23 -12.99
N HIS A 207 -10.85 -8.27 -13.03
CA HIS A 207 -10.09 -9.18 -13.89
C HIS A 207 -10.04 -10.58 -13.26
N GLN A 208 -10.97 -11.44 -13.61
CA GLN A 208 -11.11 -12.75 -12.98
C GLN A 208 -9.90 -13.68 -13.17
N GLN A 209 -9.18 -13.56 -14.29
CA GLN A 209 -7.96 -14.35 -14.56
C GLN A 209 -6.78 -13.97 -13.66
N ALA A 210 -6.86 -12.83 -12.95
CA ALA A 210 -5.86 -12.43 -11.96
C ALA A 210 -5.97 -13.25 -10.66
N ALA A 211 -7.07 -13.97 -10.43
CA ALA A 211 -7.27 -14.73 -9.21
C ALA A 211 -6.18 -15.79 -9.00
N GLY A 212 -5.72 -15.94 -7.77
CA GLY A 212 -4.63 -16.83 -7.39
C GLY A 212 -3.22 -16.30 -7.67
N ASN A 213 -3.08 -15.09 -8.19
CA ASN A 213 -1.80 -14.48 -8.52
C ASN A 213 -1.48 -13.26 -7.65
N ALA A 214 -0.17 -12.96 -7.57
CA ALA A 214 0.35 -11.74 -6.97
C ALA A 214 0.88 -10.80 -8.06
N PHE A 215 0.73 -9.49 -7.85
CA PHE A 215 1.16 -8.44 -8.76
C PHE A 215 1.96 -7.39 -8.01
N HIS A 216 3.12 -7.03 -8.55
CA HIS A 216 3.95 -5.95 -8.06
C HIS A 216 3.70 -4.70 -8.92
N ILE A 217 3.05 -3.69 -8.36
CA ILE A 217 2.76 -2.44 -9.06
C ILE A 217 3.70 -1.34 -8.54
N THR A 218 4.59 -0.89 -9.41
CA THR A 218 5.61 0.10 -9.10
C THR A 218 6.02 0.87 -10.35
N SER A 219 6.72 2.01 -10.18
CA SER A 219 7.33 2.75 -11.27
C SER A 219 8.51 1.99 -11.87
N ASP A 220 8.83 2.26 -13.14
CA ASP A 220 10.05 1.77 -13.80
C ASP A 220 11.28 2.63 -13.50
N GLU A 221 11.09 3.81 -12.91
CA GLU A 221 12.17 4.73 -12.59
C GLU A 221 12.91 4.27 -11.33
N VAL A 222 14.21 4.03 -11.49
CA VAL A 222 15.10 3.62 -10.41
C VAL A 222 16.01 4.79 -10.06
N LEU A 223 15.93 5.27 -8.83
CA LEU A 223 16.68 6.42 -8.34
C LEU A 223 17.55 6.04 -7.15
N THR A 224 18.66 6.76 -6.98
CA THR A 224 19.41 6.74 -5.72
C THR A 224 18.69 7.62 -4.67
N TRP A 225 18.97 7.38 -3.39
CA TRP A 225 18.43 8.27 -2.35
C TRP A 225 18.91 9.71 -2.51
N ASN A 226 20.14 9.94 -3.00
CA ASN A 226 20.61 11.28 -3.32
C ASN A 226 19.71 11.96 -4.36
N GLN A 227 19.40 11.28 -5.47
CA GLN A 227 18.52 11.81 -6.51
C GLN A 227 17.09 12.07 -5.99
N ILE A 228 16.55 11.18 -5.13
CA ILE A 228 15.22 11.39 -4.51
C ILE A 228 15.22 12.67 -3.68
N TYR A 229 16.22 12.91 -2.86
CA TYR A 229 16.29 14.13 -2.05
C TYR A 229 16.58 15.38 -2.88
N GLU A 230 17.37 15.27 -3.97
CA GLU A 230 17.56 16.36 -4.94
C GLU A 230 16.23 16.75 -5.60
N ALA A 231 15.44 15.77 -6.06
CA ALA A 231 14.11 16.01 -6.63
C ALA A 231 13.14 16.68 -5.63
N ILE A 232 13.17 16.26 -4.36
CA ILE A 232 12.40 16.93 -3.30
C ILE A 232 12.86 18.39 -3.12
N GLY A 233 14.16 18.64 -3.16
CA GLY A 233 14.72 19.98 -3.06
C GLY A 233 14.32 20.85 -4.23
N GLU A 234 14.40 20.34 -5.45
CA GLU A 234 13.96 21.05 -6.67
C GLU A 234 12.48 21.43 -6.57
N ALA A 235 11.61 20.48 -6.20
CA ALA A 235 10.19 20.74 -5.98
C ALA A 235 9.93 21.73 -4.85
N ALA A 236 10.79 21.78 -3.83
CA ALA A 236 10.72 22.75 -2.73
C ALA A 236 11.30 24.13 -3.08
N GLY A 237 11.96 24.28 -4.25
CA GLY A 237 12.62 25.51 -4.69
C GLY A 237 13.91 25.83 -3.91
N ALA A 238 14.58 24.82 -3.34
CA ALA A 238 15.80 25.00 -2.56
C ALA A 238 16.73 23.79 -2.66
N LYS A 239 18.06 24.04 -2.68
CA LYS A 239 19.05 22.96 -2.71
C LYS A 239 19.16 22.30 -1.35
N PRO A 240 19.08 20.96 -1.26
CA PRO A 240 19.28 20.24 0.00
C PRO A 240 20.73 20.39 0.51
N ASP A 241 20.90 20.69 1.80
CA ASP A 241 22.18 20.56 2.53
C ASP A 241 22.20 19.18 3.22
N VAL A 242 22.88 18.22 2.59
CA VAL A 242 22.82 16.79 2.95
C VAL A 242 24.00 16.40 3.84
N VAL A 243 23.70 15.64 4.89
CA VAL A 243 24.67 14.90 5.69
C VAL A 243 24.41 13.42 5.56
N HIS A 244 25.42 12.66 5.11
CA HIS A 244 25.36 11.21 5.05
C HIS A 244 25.68 10.62 6.44
N ILE A 245 24.86 9.68 6.90
CA ILE A 245 25.04 8.97 8.17
C ILE A 245 25.13 7.46 7.93
N PRO A 246 25.97 6.73 8.67
CA PRO A 246 26.06 5.28 8.53
C PRO A 246 24.69 4.60 8.66
N SER A 247 24.41 3.62 7.80
CA SER A 247 23.13 2.89 7.81
C SER A 247 22.89 2.16 9.11
N ASP A 248 23.95 1.74 9.82
CA ASP A 248 23.85 1.03 11.09
C ASP A 248 23.29 1.90 12.22
N PHE A 249 23.54 3.20 12.17
CA PHE A 249 22.96 4.15 13.13
C PHE A 249 21.44 4.10 13.18
N ARG A 250 20.80 3.87 12.04
CA ARG A 250 19.35 3.72 11.94
C ARG A 250 18.85 2.37 12.52
N SER A 251 19.68 1.32 12.46
CA SER A 251 19.30 0.01 12.97
C SER A 251 19.24 -0.02 14.51
N GLU A 252 20.01 0.84 15.18
CA GLU A 252 20.01 0.96 16.64
C GLU A 252 18.77 1.70 17.16
N GLU A 253 18.33 2.78 16.48
CA GLU A 253 17.09 3.47 16.86
C GLU A 253 15.84 2.58 16.79
N ARG A 254 15.81 1.62 15.85
CA ARG A 254 14.69 0.66 15.75
C ARG A 254 14.71 -0.44 16.80
N ARG A 255 15.82 -0.62 17.53
CA ARG A 255 15.93 -1.59 18.64
C ARG A 255 15.52 -1.01 19.99
N VAL A 256 15.35 0.30 20.05
CA VAL A 256 15.05 1.04 21.30
C VAL A 256 13.60 1.54 21.35
N GLY A 257 12.78 1.33 20.31
CA GLY A 257 11.36 1.73 20.23
C GLY A 257 10.40 0.56 20.13
#